data_642aa6429d4c5448d8658b9fecd00ba0
#
_entry.id   642aa6429d4c5448d8658b9fecd00ba0
#
_cell.length_a   1.000
_cell.length_b   1.000
_cell.length_c   1.000
_cell.angle_alpha   90.00
_cell.angle_beta   90.00
_cell.angle_gamma   90.00
#
_symmetry.space_group_name_H-M   'P 1'
#
loop_
_entity.id
_entity.type
_entity.pdbx_description
1 polymer ?
#
loop_
_entity_poly.entity_id
_entity_poly.type
_entity_poly.pdbx_seq_one_letter_code
_entity_poly.pdbx_strand_id
1 'polypeptide(L)'
;MKNLLLFLLACSLGAAAAARPIRGSVKCGGKPMGGVTVTDGYTFAQSDEQGIFTLDADDQALFISLVTPSGYLAPLDGGIPQFYRAYDPAAKRYDFELQPWPGSGECYELLAIADPQPKTEEHFRRLRSEVMPALQAATDNGRTRGSNQAAIVLGDIVWDSPELFAGV
;
A
#
# COMPACT_ATOMS: atom_id res chain seq x y z
N MET A 1 -9.29 -69.44 -2.07
CA MET A 1 -9.56 -68.31 -1.15
C MET A 1 -8.71 -67.13 -1.67
N LYS A 2 -9.38 -66.25 -2.41
CA LYS A 2 -8.70 -65.11 -3.05
C LYS A 2 -8.93 -63.85 -2.21
N ASN A 3 -7.87 -63.33 -1.61
CA ASN A 3 -7.90 -62.07 -0.89
C ASN A 3 -7.96 -60.93 -1.90
N LEU A 4 -9.10 -60.30 -1.99
CA LEU A 4 -9.31 -59.06 -2.75
C LEU A 4 -8.81 -57.87 -1.90
N LEU A 5 -7.62 -57.39 -2.19
CA LEU A 5 -7.03 -56.19 -1.58
C LEU A 5 -7.68 -54.97 -2.23
N LEU A 6 -8.63 -54.37 -1.52
CA LEU A 6 -9.28 -53.13 -1.95
C LEU A 6 -8.33 -51.95 -1.66
N PHE A 7 -7.61 -51.48 -2.68
CA PHE A 7 -6.85 -50.21 -2.60
C PHE A 7 -7.85 -49.06 -2.65
N LEU A 8 -8.15 -48.50 -1.47
CA LEU A 8 -8.82 -47.22 -1.38
C LEU A 8 -7.81 -46.12 -1.77
N LEU A 9 -7.90 -45.72 -3.02
CA LEU A 9 -7.24 -44.52 -3.52
C LEU A 9 -7.98 -43.33 -2.89
N ALA A 10 -7.49 -42.86 -1.75
CA ALA A 10 -7.92 -41.59 -1.19
C ALA A 10 -7.42 -40.47 -2.12
N CYS A 11 -8.25 -40.06 -3.07
CA CYS A 11 -8.09 -38.79 -3.73
C CYS A 11 -8.20 -37.71 -2.67
N SER A 12 -7.05 -37.22 -2.22
CA SER A 12 -6.98 -35.94 -1.53
C SER A 12 -7.45 -34.87 -2.52
N LEU A 13 -8.74 -34.58 -2.51
CA LEU A 13 -9.24 -33.33 -3.05
C LEU A 13 -8.58 -32.23 -2.22
N GLY A 14 -7.44 -31.72 -2.67
CA GLY A 14 -6.96 -30.44 -2.21
C GLY A 14 -8.11 -29.47 -2.45
N ALA A 15 -8.69 -28.95 -1.36
CA ALA A 15 -9.61 -27.85 -1.46
C ALA A 15 -8.82 -26.72 -2.13
N ALA A 16 -9.03 -26.51 -3.43
CA ALA A 16 -8.59 -25.31 -4.08
C ALA A 16 -9.23 -24.18 -3.27
N ALA A 17 -8.39 -23.34 -2.66
CA ALA A 17 -8.86 -22.15 -1.97
C ALA A 17 -9.79 -21.43 -2.95
N ALA A 18 -11.07 -21.34 -2.60
CA ALA A 18 -12.05 -20.78 -3.49
C ALA A 18 -11.82 -19.27 -3.48
N ALA A 19 -11.27 -18.76 -4.58
CA ALA A 19 -11.19 -17.31 -4.82
C ALA A 19 -12.57 -16.70 -4.52
N ARG A 20 -12.58 -15.65 -3.73
CA ARG A 20 -13.82 -14.98 -3.33
C ARG A 20 -13.94 -13.68 -4.11
N PRO A 21 -14.87 -13.58 -5.07
CA PRO A 21 -15.02 -12.35 -5.83
C PRO A 21 -15.47 -11.22 -4.90
N ILE A 22 -14.63 -10.21 -4.82
CA ILE A 22 -14.93 -8.92 -4.21
C ILE A 22 -15.13 -7.88 -5.31
N ARG A 23 -15.87 -6.84 -5.01
CA ARG A 23 -16.13 -5.73 -5.93
C ARG A 23 -15.80 -4.42 -5.27
N GLY A 24 -15.58 -3.42 -6.07
CA GLY A 24 -15.38 -2.07 -5.55
C GLY A 24 -15.42 -1.03 -6.64
N SER A 25 -15.16 0.20 -6.24
CA SER A 25 -15.05 1.31 -7.17
C SER A 25 -13.82 2.15 -6.90
N VAL A 26 -13.28 2.73 -7.97
CA VAL A 26 -12.21 3.73 -7.92
C VAL A 26 -12.74 5.03 -8.50
N LYS A 27 -12.59 6.13 -7.77
CA LYS A 27 -13.05 7.46 -8.15
C LYS A 27 -11.96 8.49 -7.90
N CYS A 28 -12.10 9.63 -8.57
CA CYS A 28 -11.35 10.85 -8.29
C CYS A 28 -12.29 12.04 -8.29
N GLY A 29 -12.41 12.74 -7.16
CA GLY A 29 -13.37 13.83 -6.99
C GLY A 29 -14.82 13.38 -7.26
N GLY A 30 -15.17 12.18 -6.81
CA GLY A 30 -16.48 11.54 -7.04
C GLY A 30 -16.71 11.02 -8.46
N LYS A 31 -15.80 11.25 -9.42
CA LYS A 31 -15.92 10.76 -10.80
C LYS A 31 -15.28 9.39 -10.96
N PRO A 32 -15.89 8.47 -11.73
CA PRO A 32 -15.31 7.16 -12.01
C PRO A 32 -13.91 7.26 -12.62
N MET A 33 -13.03 6.32 -12.25
CA MET A 33 -11.71 6.16 -12.84
C MET A 33 -11.54 4.73 -13.37
N GLY A 34 -11.39 4.61 -14.69
CA GLY A 34 -11.07 3.35 -15.35
C GLY A 34 -9.56 3.12 -15.48
N GLY A 35 -9.17 1.85 -15.65
CA GLY A 35 -7.78 1.45 -15.86
C GLY A 35 -6.90 1.46 -14.61
N VAL A 36 -7.46 1.65 -13.44
CA VAL A 36 -6.70 1.62 -12.18
C VAL A 36 -6.52 0.18 -11.74
N THR A 37 -5.28 -0.22 -11.50
CA THR A 37 -4.96 -1.58 -11.02
C THR A 37 -5.25 -1.70 -9.54
N VAL A 38 -5.97 -2.78 -9.18
CA VAL A 38 -6.28 -3.19 -7.82
C VAL A 38 -5.69 -4.58 -7.59
N THR A 39 -5.18 -4.83 -6.40
CA THR A 39 -4.54 -6.10 -6.04
C THR A 39 -4.80 -6.45 -4.58
N ASP A 40 -4.78 -7.74 -4.30
CA ASP A 40 -4.75 -8.32 -2.95
C ASP A 40 -3.33 -8.80 -2.56
N GLY A 41 -2.34 -8.56 -3.43
CA GLY A 41 -0.97 -9.05 -3.31
C GLY A 41 -0.71 -10.35 -4.06
N TYR A 42 -1.74 -11.09 -4.48
CA TYR A 42 -1.67 -12.36 -5.21
C TYR A 42 -2.27 -12.27 -6.61
N THR A 43 -3.37 -11.55 -6.72
CA THR A 43 -4.12 -11.36 -7.97
C THR A 43 -4.26 -9.88 -8.32
N PHE A 44 -4.63 -9.60 -9.56
CA PHE A 44 -4.78 -8.24 -10.07
C PHE A 44 -6.06 -8.11 -10.87
N ALA A 45 -6.72 -6.96 -10.75
CA ALA A 45 -7.82 -6.54 -11.59
C ALA A 45 -7.64 -5.08 -12.00
N GLN A 46 -8.36 -4.64 -13.02
CA GLN A 46 -8.44 -3.23 -13.39
C GLN A 46 -9.87 -2.74 -13.28
N SER A 47 -10.03 -1.49 -12.89
CA SER A 47 -11.32 -0.82 -12.94
C SER A 47 -11.73 -0.57 -14.39
N ASP A 48 -13.03 -0.74 -14.67
CA ASP A 48 -13.65 -0.44 -15.96
C ASP A 48 -13.90 1.08 -16.14
N GLU A 49 -14.49 1.48 -17.27
CA GLU A 49 -14.82 2.88 -17.56
C GLU A 49 -15.77 3.51 -16.54
N GLN A 50 -16.56 2.70 -15.82
CA GLN A 50 -17.44 3.12 -14.75
C GLN A 50 -16.71 3.15 -13.38
N GLY A 51 -15.40 2.89 -13.39
CA GLY A 51 -14.57 2.84 -12.20
C GLY A 51 -14.80 1.59 -11.35
N ILE A 52 -15.49 0.57 -11.85
CA ILE A 52 -15.83 -0.64 -11.11
C ILE A 52 -14.77 -1.71 -11.38
N PHE A 53 -14.37 -2.42 -10.33
CA PHE A 53 -13.52 -3.60 -10.44
C PHE A 53 -14.17 -4.82 -9.78
N THR A 54 -13.76 -5.98 -10.24
CA THR A 54 -14.03 -7.27 -9.59
C THR A 54 -12.70 -8.01 -9.49
N LEU A 55 -12.33 -8.44 -8.30
CA LEU A 55 -11.09 -9.13 -8.00
C LEU A 55 -11.43 -10.46 -7.32
N ASP A 56 -10.89 -11.56 -7.82
CA ASP A 56 -10.96 -12.86 -7.17
C ASP A 56 -9.89 -12.92 -6.08
N ALA A 57 -10.26 -12.46 -4.88
CA ALA A 57 -9.32 -12.31 -3.78
C ALA A 57 -8.89 -13.67 -3.23
N ASP A 58 -7.59 -13.81 -2.98
CA ASP A 58 -6.99 -14.96 -2.33
C ASP A 58 -7.40 -14.99 -0.83
N ASP A 59 -7.52 -16.16 -0.25
CA ASP A 59 -7.88 -16.34 1.16
C ASP A 59 -6.74 -15.97 2.12
N GLN A 60 -5.50 -15.84 1.62
CA GLN A 60 -4.34 -15.38 2.35
C GLN A 60 -4.12 -13.86 2.23
N ALA A 61 -4.99 -13.16 1.51
CA ALA A 61 -4.89 -11.72 1.37
C ALA A 61 -4.96 -11.03 2.73
N LEU A 62 -4.10 -10.04 2.94
CA LEU A 62 -4.13 -9.19 4.14
C LEU A 62 -4.75 -7.83 3.85
N PHE A 63 -4.61 -7.37 2.62
CA PHE A 63 -5.08 -6.06 2.19
C PHE A 63 -5.61 -6.11 0.76
N ILE A 64 -6.52 -5.20 0.45
CA ILE A 64 -6.89 -4.85 -0.91
C ILE A 64 -6.31 -3.47 -1.18
N SER A 65 -5.51 -3.34 -2.21
CA SER A 65 -4.71 -2.14 -2.47
C SER A 65 -4.86 -1.63 -3.89
N LEU A 66 -4.72 -0.32 -4.07
CA LEU A 66 -4.54 0.30 -5.38
C LEU A 66 -3.07 0.38 -5.76
N VAL A 67 -2.75 0.18 -7.02
CA VAL A 67 -1.56 0.75 -7.64
C VAL A 67 -1.91 2.18 -8.06
N THR A 68 -1.52 3.16 -7.24
CA THR A 68 -1.86 4.56 -7.48
C THR A 68 -1.30 5.02 -8.83
N PRO A 69 -2.15 5.44 -9.78
CA PRO A 69 -1.68 5.82 -11.11
C PRO A 69 -0.93 7.14 -11.09
N SER A 70 -0.06 7.35 -12.08
CA SER A 70 0.64 8.63 -12.26
C SER A 70 -0.33 9.80 -12.36
N GLY A 71 -0.01 10.92 -11.75
CA GLY A 71 -0.85 12.11 -11.72
C GLY A 71 -1.95 12.09 -10.63
N TYR A 72 -1.93 11.10 -9.75
CA TYR A 72 -2.91 10.99 -8.66
C TYR A 72 -2.24 10.69 -7.31
N LEU A 73 -2.98 10.97 -6.24
CA LEU A 73 -2.62 10.66 -4.86
C LEU A 73 -3.76 9.93 -4.18
N ALA A 74 -3.43 9.04 -3.26
CA ALA A 74 -4.37 8.58 -2.26
C ALA A 74 -4.57 9.67 -1.19
N PRO A 75 -5.80 9.94 -0.72
CA PRO A 75 -6.02 10.86 0.37
C PRO A 75 -5.33 10.36 1.64
N LEU A 76 -4.99 11.29 2.53
CA LEU A 76 -4.38 10.96 3.82
C LEU A 76 -5.46 10.91 4.91
N ASP A 77 -5.34 9.93 5.80
CA ASP A 77 -6.05 9.87 7.06
C ASP A 77 -5.04 9.70 8.19
N GLY A 78 -4.96 10.68 9.09
CA GLY A 78 -3.94 10.69 10.14
C GLY A 78 -2.49 10.63 9.61
N GLY A 79 -2.23 11.15 8.40
CA GLY A 79 -0.93 11.06 7.75
C GLY A 79 -0.69 9.76 6.97
N ILE A 80 -1.61 8.81 7.00
CA ILE A 80 -1.49 7.51 6.33
C ILE A 80 -2.21 7.56 4.98
N PRO A 81 -1.50 7.28 3.84
CA PRO A 81 -2.13 7.23 2.52
C PRO A 81 -3.16 6.12 2.41
N GLN A 82 -4.35 6.45 1.96
CA GLN A 82 -5.53 5.57 1.93
C GLN A 82 -5.63 4.77 0.62
N PHE A 83 -4.51 4.22 0.12
CA PHE A 83 -4.48 3.39 -1.08
C PHE A 83 -4.76 1.91 -0.80
N TYR A 84 -4.97 1.52 0.45
CA TYR A 84 -5.26 0.15 0.87
C TYR A 84 -6.41 0.08 1.88
N ARG A 85 -6.99 -1.11 1.99
CA ARG A 85 -7.97 -1.49 3.02
C ARG A 85 -7.58 -2.85 3.57
N ALA A 86 -7.75 -3.07 4.87
CA ALA A 86 -7.60 -4.41 5.42
C ALA A 86 -8.59 -5.36 4.74
N TYR A 87 -8.13 -6.55 4.37
CA TYR A 87 -9.01 -7.57 3.82
C TYR A 87 -9.87 -8.17 4.92
N ASP A 88 -11.17 -8.17 4.70
CA ASP A 88 -12.16 -8.83 5.54
C ASP A 88 -12.91 -9.85 4.65
N PRO A 89 -12.83 -11.16 4.94
CA PRO A 89 -13.55 -12.19 4.19
C PRO A 89 -15.08 -12.01 4.17
N ALA A 90 -15.63 -11.26 5.11
CA ALA A 90 -17.06 -10.95 5.17
C ALA A 90 -17.42 -9.73 4.30
N ALA A 91 -16.50 -8.81 4.08
CA ALA A 91 -16.70 -7.65 3.24
C ALA A 91 -16.62 -8.06 1.76
N LYS A 92 -17.62 -7.61 0.99
CA LYS A 92 -17.70 -7.89 -0.45
C LYS A 92 -17.43 -6.66 -1.30
N ARG A 93 -17.17 -5.51 -0.66
CA ARG A 93 -17.02 -4.23 -1.35
C ARG A 93 -15.87 -3.41 -0.76
N TYR A 94 -15.04 -2.88 -1.67
CA TYR A 94 -13.88 -2.04 -1.38
C TYR A 94 -13.89 -0.83 -2.30
N ASP A 95 -14.15 0.35 -1.74
CA ASP A 95 -14.21 1.59 -2.51
C ASP A 95 -13.00 2.46 -2.19
N PHE A 96 -12.46 3.11 -3.24
CA PHE A 96 -11.30 3.96 -3.17
C PHE A 96 -11.59 5.32 -3.81
N GLU A 97 -11.04 6.35 -3.18
CA GLU A 97 -11.05 7.70 -3.71
C GLU A 97 -9.62 8.15 -3.94
N LEU A 98 -9.36 8.77 -5.07
CA LEU A 98 -8.07 9.38 -5.41
C LEU A 98 -8.25 10.90 -5.54
N GLN A 99 -7.14 11.61 -5.47
CA GLN A 99 -7.07 13.04 -5.66
C GLN A 99 -6.10 13.35 -6.81
N PRO A 100 -6.33 14.38 -7.63
CA PRO A 100 -5.35 14.80 -8.59
C PRO A 100 -4.05 15.21 -7.91
N TRP A 101 -2.92 14.83 -8.49
CA TRP A 101 -1.63 15.34 -8.04
C TRP A 101 -1.53 16.84 -8.37
N PRO A 102 -1.21 17.72 -7.40
CA PRO A 102 -1.18 19.16 -7.63
C PRO A 102 0.07 19.65 -8.40
N GLY A 103 1.06 18.78 -8.61
CA GLY A 103 2.32 19.13 -9.26
C GLY A 103 2.30 19.05 -10.79
N SER A 104 3.35 19.55 -11.44
CA SER A 104 3.47 19.58 -12.90
C SER A 104 3.62 18.22 -13.57
N GLY A 105 4.02 17.19 -12.81
CA GLY A 105 4.31 15.86 -13.34
C GLY A 105 5.63 15.72 -14.12
N GLU A 106 6.38 16.80 -14.29
CA GLU A 106 7.62 16.80 -15.09
C GLU A 106 8.90 16.63 -14.27
N CYS A 107 8.90 17.16 -13.04
CA CYS A 107 10.06 17.09 -12.15
C CYS A 107 9.73 16.32 -10.88
N TYR A 108 10.57 15.36 -10.53
CA TYR A 108 10.43 14.54 -9.32
C TYR A 108 11.69 14.62 -8.48
N GLU A 109 11.51 14.75 -7.18
CA GLU A 109 12.57 14.64 -6.19
C GLU A 109 12.21 13.54 -5.19
N LEU A 110 13.12 12.61 -4.98
CA LEU A 110 12.99 11.56 -3.99
C LEU A 110 13.93 11.86 -2.83
N LEU A 111 13.37 12.09 -1.65
CA LEU A 111 14.11 12.20 -0.40
C LEU A 111 14.26 10.78 0.19
N ALA A 112 15.46 10.24 0.14
CA ALA A 112 15.75 8.92 0.70
C ALA A 112 16.50 9.09 2.03
N ILE A 113 15.93 8.54 3.10
CA ILE A 113 16.55 8.45 4.41
C ILE A 113 16.93 7.01 4.63
N ALA A 114 18.23 6.75 4.76
CA ALA A 114 18.72 5.41 5.02
C ALA A 114 19.15 5.30 6.48
N ASP A 115 18.72 4.22 7.11
CA ASP A 115 19.35 3.69 8.31
C ASP A 115 19.44 4.69 9.49
N PRO A 116 18.38 5.40 9.87
CA PRO A 116 18.48 6.41 10.93
C PRO A 116 18.82 5.81 12.30
N GLN A 117 18.39 4.60 12.60
CA GLN A 117 18.77 3.73 13.73
C GLN A 117 19.01 4.44 15.07
N PRO A 118 18.16 5.32 15.58
CA PRO A 118 18.33 5.83 16.92
C PRO A 118 18.24 4.69 17.94
N LYS A 119 19.23 4.62 18.84
CA LYS A 119 19.30 3.61 19.92
C LYS A 119 18.81 4.17 21.25
N THR A 120 18.77 5.47 21.39
CA THR A 120 18.46 6.17 22.64
C THR A 120 17.67 7.44 22.33
N GLU A 121 17.00 7.98 23.33
CA GLU A 121 16.33 9.28 23.25
C GLU A 121 17.29 10.41 22.83
N GLU A 122 18.57 10.34 23.22
CA GLU A 122 19.60 11.29 22.79
C GLU A 122 19.82 11.24 21.28
N HIS A 123 19.96 10.04 20.71
CA HIS A 123 20.11 9.88 19.26
C HIS A 123 18.85 10.34 18.53
N PHE A 124 17.69 10.09 19.10
CA PHE A 124 16.42 10.51 18.53
C PHE A 124 16.28 12.04 18.52
N ARG A 125 16.68 12.68 19.61
CA ARG A 125 16.71 14.14 19.71
C ARG A 125 17.65 14.75 18.68
N ARG A 126 18.83 14.15 18.44
CA ARG A 126 19.77 14.61 17.42
C ARG A 126 19.18 14.42 16.00
N LEU A 127 18.53 13.30 15.71
CA LEU A 127 17.81 13.10 14.45
C LEU A 127 16.85 14.26 14.20
N ARG A 128 16.03 14.62 15.20
CA ARG A 128 15.08 15.72 15.11
C ARG A 128 15.73 17.10 14.95
N SER A 129 16.84 17.36 15.63
CA SER A 129 17.46 18.68 15.61
C SER A 129 18.42 18.90 14.44
N GLU A 130 19.01 17.84 13.91
CA GLU A 130 20.04 17.94 12.87
C GLU A 130 19.53 17.49 11.50
N VAL A 131 18.83 16.37 11.41
CA VAL A 131 18.40 15.77 10.13
C VAL A 131 17.06 16.33 9.64
N MET A 132 16.07 16.43 10.54
CA MET A 132 14.73 16.88 10.13
C MET A 132 14.71 18.30 9.56
N PRO A 133 15.47 19.29 10.09
CA PRO A 133 15.56 20.62 9.48
C PRO A 133 16.15 20.59 8.07
N ALA A 134 17.14 19.73 7.81
CA ALA A 134 17.73 19.59 6.48
C ALA A 134 16.74 19.00 5.48
N LEU A 135 15.96 18.00 5.90
CA LEU A 135 14.88 17.42 5.09
C LEU A 135 13.78 18.45 4.81
N GLN A 136 13.39 19.24 5.82
CA GLN A 136 12.41 20.31 5.66
C GLN A 136 12.90 21.35 4.65
N ALA A 137 14.15 21.78 4.76
CA ALA A 137 14.75 22.74 3.82
C ALA A 137 14.80 22.18 2.38
N ALA A 138 15.13 20.88 2.22
CA ALA A 138 15.10 20.22 0.91
C ALA A 138 13.67 20.19 0.33
N THR A 139 12.67 19.87 1.17
CA THR A 139 11.26 19.87 0.79
C THR A 139 10.80 21.27 0.35
N ASP A 140 11.12 22.31 1.10
CA ASP A 140 10.72 23.68 0.80
C ASP A 140 11.39 24.20 -0.49
N ASN A 141 12.65 23.86 -0.70
CA ASN A 141 13.36 24.15 -1.94
C ASN A 141 12.72 23.46 -3.16
N GLY A 142 12.35 22.20 -3.02
CA GLY A 142 11.68 21.47 -4.07
C GLY A 142 10.31 22.05 -4.41
N ARG A 143 9.52 22.42 -3.41
CA ARG A 143 8.24 23.14 -3.62
C ARG A 143 8.42 24.44 -4.36
N THR A 144 9.47 25.23 -4.01
CA THR A 144 9.78 26.49 -4.69
C THR A 144 10.12 26.28 -6.17
N ARG A 145 10.75 25.14 -6.50
CA ARG A 145 11.03 24.76 -7.89
C ARG A 145 9.84 24.11 -8.62
N GLY A 146 8.73 23.87 -7.92
CA GLY A 146 7.57 23.17 -8.50
C GLY A 146 7.78 21.67 -8.69
N SER A 147 8.75 21.08 -8.00
CA SER A 147 9.02 19.64 -8.06
C SER A 147 7.96 18.83 -7.33
N ASN A 148 7.60 17.69 -7.91
CA ASN A 148 6.87 16.65 -7.20
C ASN A 148 7.82 15.93 -6.25
N GLN A 149 7.41 15.77 -5.00
CA GLN A 149 8.27 15.20 -3.99
C GLN A 149 7.66 13.95 -3.38
N ALA A 150 8.51 12.97 -3.15
CA ALA A 150 8.22 11.79 -2.35
C ALA A 150 9.36 11.57 -1.35
N ALA A 151 9.06 10.94 -0.23
CA ALA A 151 10.05 10.53 0.73
C ALA A 151 9.94 9.03 0.98
N ILE A 152 11.09 8.39 1.22
CA ILE A 152 11.18 6.98 1.58
C ILE A 152 12.20 6.80 2.69
N VAL A 153 11.85 5.98 3.68
CA VAL A 153 12.79 5.47 4.67
C VAL A 153 13.16 4.05 4.26
N LEU A 154 14.45 3.80 4.06
CA LEU A 154 14.97 2.55 3.49
C LEU A 154 15.17 1.45 4.54
N GLY A 155 14.52 1.53 5.66
CA GLY A 155 14.58 0.53 6.74
C GLY A 155 15.31 1.05 7.97
N ASP A 156 15.46 0.18 8.93
CA ASP A 156 16.13 0.37 10.22
C ASP A 156 15.78 1.71 10.90
N ILE A 157 14.46 1.97 10.96
CA ILE A 157 13.90 3.24 11.46
C ILE A 157 14.32 3.48 12.91
N VAL A 158 14.35 2.43 13.71
CA VAL A 158 14.93 2.40 15.05
C VAL A 158 15.81 1.15 15.19
N TRP A 159 16.77 1.18 16.10
CA TRP A 159 17.58 0.01 16.45
C TRP A 159 16.72 -1.01 17.23
N ASP A 160 17.33 -1.85 18.07
CA ASP A 160 16.63 -2.81 18.96
C ASP A 160 15.88 -2.12 20.12
N SER A 161 15.19 -1.03 19.83
CA SER A 161 14.48 -0.17 20.81
C SER A 161 13.10 0.20 20.26
N PRO A 162 12.18 -0.79 20.15
CA PRO A 162 10.87 -0.59 19.54
C PRO A 162 10.00 0.44 20.26
N GLU A 163 10.28 0.76 21.52
CA GLU A 163 9.62 1.83 22.27
C GLU A 163 9.86 3.22 21.68
N LEU A 164 10.93 3.38 20.90
CA LEU A 164 11.23 4.64 20.21
C LEU A 164 10.34 4.92 19.00
N PHE A 165 9.62 3.90 18.49
CA PHE A 165 8.68 4.10 17.39
C PHE A 165 7.58 5.11 17.70
N ALA A 166 7.16 5.23 18.94
CA ALA A 166 6.15 6.20 19.35
C ALA A 166 6.58 7.65 19.13
N GLY A 167 7.87 7.90 18.90
CA GLY A 167 8.45 9.21 18.70
C GLY A 167 8.82 9.55 17.24
N VAL A 168 8.63 8.60 16.31
CA VAL A 168 8.99 8.74 14.88
C VAL A 168 7.90 9.46 14.06
#